data_fcc444c5fef547fee2bd0e9414dd6205
#
_entry.id   fcc444c5fef547fee2bd0e9414dd6205
#
_cell.length_a   1.000
_cell.length_b   1.000
_cell.length_c   1.000
_cell.angle_alpha   90.00
_cell.angle_beta   90.00
_cell.angle_gamma   90.00
#
_symmetry.space_group_name_H-M   'P 1'
#
loop_
_entity.id
_entity.type
_entity.pdbx_description
1 polymer ?
#
loop_
_entity_poly.entity_id
_entity_poly.type
_entity_poly.pdbx_seq_one_letter_code
_entity_poly.pdbx_strand_id
1 'polypeptide(L)'
;MTTRSSTRQSGGSRWDILTVFTRRVAELGYNETNFDAIAAELGISKGTIVHHFGSKERLFAEAHEMYMSRRLREAEAIVSDFDSPAEQLAALVAAFALYQTHGRFATVAFQREFARFRSAESMAASQELRVKYRNLLIDVLERGMNTGVFRRGDAHIWSLQIFGGTQWMWTWFNPNGQLSNEAIACAYIDFVLGALLVDRSVLPELTDPKGDVIRSVYFNIETVPEPAARTQP
;
A
#
# COMPACT_ATOMS: atom_id res chain seq x y z
N MET A 1 -17.80 -45.71 -14.00
CA MET A 1 -16.61 -45.13 -13.32
C MET A 1 -16.74 -43.61 -13.28
N THR A 2 -17.23 -43.09 -12.19
CA THR A 2 -17.57 -41.66 -12.03
C THR A 2 -16.41 -41.02 -11.27
N THR A 3 -15.59 -40.25 -11.97
CA THR A 3 -14.50 -39.46 -11.38
C THR A 3 -15.09 -38.27 -10.59
N ARG A 4 -15.11 -38.36 -9.28
CA ARG A 4 -15.38 -37.24 -8.39
C ARG A 4 -14.22 -36.24 -8.51
N SER A 5 -14.48 -35.14 -9.18
CA SER A 5 -13.66 -33.94 -9.09
C SER A 5 -13.73 -33.41 -7.66
N SER A 6 -12.62 -33.55 -6.91
CA SER A 6 -12.49 -32.94 -5.59
C SER A 6 -12.24 -31.45 -5.77
N THR A 7 -13.29 -30.67 -5.68
CA THR A 7 -13.20 -29.22 -5.44
C THR A 7 -12.51 -29.04 -4.09
N ARG A 8 -11.25 -28.62 -4.08
CA ARG A 8 -10.56 -28.17 -2.86
C ARG A 8 -11.36 -27.02 -2.27
N GLN A 9 -12.11 -27.28 -1.22
CA GLN A 9 -12.60 -26.24 -0.31
C GLN A 9 -11.40 -25.63 0.40
N SER A 10 -10.87 -24.50 -0.11
CA SER A 10 -9.76 -23.76 0.49
C SER A 10 -10.27 -22.64 1.42
N GLY A 11 -11.42 -22.81 2.05
CA GLY A 11 -12.09 -21.75 2.79
C GLY A 11 -11.60 -21.51 4.23
N GLY A 12 -10.47 -22.10 4.66
CA GLY A 12 -10.04 -22.01 6.06
C GLY A 12 -8.57 -21.70 6.27
N SER A 13 -7.84 -21.35 5.23
CA SER A 13 -6.43 -21.01 5.36
C SER A 13 -6.25 -19.67 6.10
N ARG A 14 -5.09 -19.49 6.72
CA ARG A 14 -4.70 -18.21 7.33
C ARG A 14 -4.83 -17.04 6.36
N TRP A 15 -4.51 -17.27 5.10
CA TRP A 15 -4.64 -16.29 4.01
C TRP A 15 -6.09 -15.89 3.72
N ASP A 16 -7.00 -16.86 3.65
CA ASP A 16 -8.43 -16.59 3.42
C ASP A 16 -9.01 -15.72 4.54
N ILE A 17 -8.65 -16.02 5.80
CA ILE A 17 -9.10 -15.24 6.97
C ILE A 17 -8.58 -13.80 6.89
N LEU A 18 -7.28 -13.60 6.58
CA LEU A 18 -6.68 -12.27 6.39
C LEU A 18 -7.37 -11.48 5.27
N THR A 19 -7.65 -12.13 4.15
CA THR A 19 -8.28 -11.51 2.98
C THR A 19 -9.70 -11.05 3.30
N VAL A 20 -10.54 -11.93 3.86
CA VAL A 20 -11.92 -11.60 4.23
C VAL A 20 -11.95 -10.53 5.31
N PHE A 21 -11.09 -10.66 6.33
CA PHE A 21 -10.99 -9.67 7.40
C PHE A 21 -10.63 -8.28 6.84
N THR A 22 -9.59 -8.19 6.02
CA THR A 22 -9.12 -6.93 5.44
C THR A 22 -10.19 -6.26 4.59
N ARG A 23 -10.90 -7.03 3.75
CA ARG A 23 -12.02 -6.53 2.95
C ARG A 23 -13.14 -5.99 3.85
N ARG A 24 -13.55 -6.72 4.88
CA ARG A 24 -14.61 -6.29 5.81
C ARG A 24 -14.22 -5.04 6.58
N VAL A 25 -12.95 -4.92 7.01
CA VAL A 25 -12.46 -3.69 7.66
C VAL A 25 -12.52 -2.50 6.70
N ALA A 26 -12.17 -2.69 5.43
CA ALA A 26 -12.26 -1.64 4.42
C ALA A 26 -13.70 -1.16 4.21
N GLU A 27 -14.65 -2.10 4.13
CA GLU A 27 -16.06 -1.83 3.83
C GLU A 27 -16.82 -1.30 5.05
N LEU A 28 -16.67 -1.94 6.20
CA LEU A 28 -17.50 -1.71 7.39
C LEU A 28 -16.76 -0.97 8.52
N GLY A 29 -15.42 -1.03 8.53
CA GLY A 29 -14.56 -0.57 9.61
C GLY A 29 -14.21 -1.67 10.61
N TYR A 30 -13.16 -1.41 11.40
CA TYR A 30 -12.65 -2.38 12.36
C TYR A 30 -13.70 -2.78 13.42
N ASN A 31 -14.46 -1.82 13.97
CA ASN A 31 -15.42 -2.13 15.04
C ASN A 31 -16.50 -3.11 14.61
N GLU A 32 -17.07 -2.92 13.41
CA GLU A 32 -18.18 -3.70 12.87
C GLU A 32 -17.72 -5.06 12.31
N THR A 33 -16.41 -5.26 12.14
CA THR A 33 -15.84 -6.55 11.71
C THR A 33 -15.65 -7.47 12.92
N ASN A 34 -16.25 -8.67 12.90
CA ASN A 34 -16.13 -9.65 13.96
C ASN A 34 -15.86 -11.05 13.42
N PHE A 35 -15.38 -11.95 14.28
CA PHE A 35 -14.99 -13.31 13.91
C PHE A 35 -16.18 -14.18 13.49
N ASP A 36 -17.36 -13.95 14.04
CA ASP A 36 -18.53 -14.76 13.69
C ASP A 36 -18.96 -14.51 12.22
N ALA A 37 -18.91 -13.27 11.79
CA ALA A 37 -19.21 -12.90 10.40
C ALA A 37 -18.16 -13.44 9.41
N ILE A 38 -16.87 -13.41 9.79
CA ILE A 38 -15.78 -13.98 8.96
C ILE A 38 -15.92 -15.51 8.87
N ALA A 39 -16.17 -16.17 10.02
CA ALA A 39 -16.35 -17.61 10.11
C ALA A 39 -17.52 -18.07 9.24
N ALA A 40 -18.66 -17.38 9.32
CA ALA A 40 -19.85 -17.66 8.51
C ALA A 40 -19.57 -17.53 7.01
N GLU A 41 -18.84 -16.50 6.59
CA GLU A 41 -18.49 -16.27 5.19
C GLU A 41 -17.55 -17.34 4.63
N LEU A 42 -16.58 -17.78 5.44
CA LEU A 42 -15.60 -18.81 5.04
C LEU A 42 -16.10 -20.25 5.25
N GLY A 43 -17.25 -20.45 5.89
CA GLY A 43 -17.75 -21.78 6.22
C GLY A 43 -16.88 -22.53 7.25
N ILE A 44 -16.22 -21.79 8.17
CA ILE A 44 -15.36 -22.33 9.21
C ILE A 44 -15.90 -22.02 10.62
N SER A 45 -15.30 -22.60 11.65
CA SER A 45 -15.64 -22.26 13.04
C SER A 45 -14.93 -20.96 13.47
N LYS A 46 -15.56 -20.21 14.39
CA LYS A 46 -14.89 -19.10 15.09
C LYS A 46 -13.62 -19.56 15.80
N GLY A 47 -13.64 -20.79 16.35
CA GLY A 47 -12.49 -21.42 17.01
C GLY A 47 -11.28 -21.55 16.08
N THR A 48 -11.51 -21.80 14.79
CA THR A 48 -10.43 -21.83 13.77
C THR A 48 -9.73 -20.47 13.66
N ILE A 49 -10.49 -19.38 13.63
CA ILE A 49 -9.92 -18.02 13.57
C ILE A 49 -9.14 -17.70 14.84
N VAL A 50 -9.74 -18.01 16.01
CA VAL A 50 -9.08 -17.81 17.32
C VAL A 50 -7.81 -18.65 17.43
N HIS A 51 -7.81 -19.88 16.91
CA HIS A 51 -6.61 -20.72 16.87
C HIS A 51 -5.48 -20.08 16.05
N HIS A 52 -5.81 -19.50 14.88
CA HIS A 52 -4.80 -18.87 14.00
C HIS A 52 -4.25 -17.56 14.53
N PHE A 53 -5.09 -16.72 15.12
CA PHE A 53 -4.73 -15.32 15.40
C PHE A 53 -4.89 -14.91 16.88
N GLY A 54 -5.60 -15.67 17.68
CA GLY A 54 -5.89 -15.37 19.07
C GLY A 54 -6.88 -14.23 19.25
N SER A 55 -6.59 -13.03 18.72
CA SER A 55 -7.43 -11.86 18.87
C SER A 55 -7.63 -11.09 17.56
N LYS A 56 -8.67 -10.26 17.50
CA LYS A 56 -8.94 -9.38 16.36
C LYS A 56 -7.83 -8.33 16.16
N GLU A 57 -7.24 -7.89 17.25
CA GLU A 57 -6.13 -6.94 17.21
C GLU A 57 -4.87 -7.57 16.58
N ARG A 58 -4.54 -8.81 16.95
CA ARG A 58 -3.41 -9.54 16.33
C ARG A 58 -3.67 -9.83 14.85
N LEU A 59 -4.91 -10.18 14.49
CA LEU A 59 -5.29 -10.37 13.09
C LEU A 59 -5.10 -9.08 12.29
N PHE A 60 -5.51 -7.93 12.84
CA PHE A 60 -5.31 -6.62 12.21
C PHE A 60 -3.82 -6.27 12.10
N ALA A 61 -3.04 -6.51 13.15
CA ALA A 61 -1.61 -6.22 13.17
C ALA A 61 -0.86 -7.03 12.09
N GLU A 62 -1.18 -8.33 11.97
CA GLU A 62 -0.58 -9.18 10.95
C GLU A 62 -0.98 -8.77 9.53
N ALA A 63 -2.26 -8.49 9.30
CA ALA A 63 -2.72 -8.00 8.01
C ALA A 63 -2.00 -6.69 7.60
N HIS A 64 -1.81 -5.77 8.55
CA HIS A 64 -1.10 -4.52 8.32
C HIS A 64 0.40 -4.73 8.08
N GLU A 65 1.04 -5.63 8.82
CA GLU A 65 2.44 -5.98 8.62
C GLU A 65 2.68 -6.56 7.22
N MET A 66 1.82 -7.46 6.77
CA MET A 66 1.88 -8.02 5.42
C MET A 66 1.71 -6.94 4.35
N TYR A 67 0.74 -6.05 4.53
CA TYR A 67 0.54 -4.91 3.64
C TYR A 67 1.80 -4.04 3.57
N MET A 68 2.34 -3.61 4.71
CA MET A 68 3.52 -2.75 4.74
C MET A 68 4.77 -3.42 4.19
N SER A 69 4.96 -4.72 4.47
CA SER A 69 6.06 -5.50 3.91
C SER A 69 6.01 -5.55 2.38
N ARG A 70 4.81 -5.73 1.81
CA ARG A 70 4.63 -5.71 0.36
C ARG A 70 4.91 -4.32 -0.21
N ARG A 71 4.31 -3.27 0.37
CA ARG A 71 4.52 -1.88 -0.09
C ARG A 71 5.99 -1.46 -0.06
N LEU A 72 6.75 -1.87 0.98
CA LEU A 72 8.17 -1.58 1.06
C LEU A 72 8.96 -2.26 -0.06
N ARG A 73 8.72 -3.55 -0.32
CA ARG A 73 9.41 -4.28 -1.41
C ARG A 73 9.07 -3.72 -2.79
N GLU A 74 7.82 -3.33 -3.02
CA GLU A 74 7.42 -2.66 -4.26
C GLU A 74 8.15 -1.31 -4.40
N ALA A 75 8.23 -0.52 -3.33
CA ALA A 75 8.93 0.76 -3.34
C ALA A 75 10.44 0.61 -3.58
N GLU A 76 11.08 -0.39 -2.98
CA GLU A 76 12.50 -0.72 -3.21
C GLU A 76 12.74 -1.11 -4.67
N ALA A 77 11.88 -1.95 -5.25
CA ALA A 77 11.95 -2.36 -6.65
C ALA A 77 11.73 -1.15 -7.59
N ILE A 78 10.68 -0.35 -7.35
CA ILE A 78 10.40 0.87 -8.10
C ILE A 78 11.60 1.83 -8.11
N VAL A 79 12.21 2.07 -6.95
CA VAL A 79 13.40 2.95 -6.87
C VAL A 79 14.57 2.38 -7.63
N SER A 80 14.72 1.05 -7.69
CA SER A 80 15.82 0.40 -8.44
C SER A 80 15.67 0.42 -9.95
N ASP A 81 14.47 0.69 -10.47
CA ASP A 81 14.21 0.77 -11.91
C ASP A 81 14.74 2.08 -12.55
N PHE A 82 15.08 3.08 -11.75
CA PHE A 82 15.47 4.41 -12.22
C PHE A 82 16.75 4.90 -11.56
N ASP A 83 17.58 5.60 -12.33
CA ASP A 83 18.80 6.25 -11.83
C ASP A 83 18.53 7.70 -11.35
N SER A 84 17.59 8.39 -11.97
CA SER A 84 17.26 9.78 -11.65
C SER A 84 16.41 9.91 -10.39
N PRO A 85 16.79 10.75 -9.41
CA PRO A 85 15.95 11.06 -8.25
C PRO A 85 14.57 11.62 -8.65
N ALA A 86 14.44 12.30 -9.79
CA ALA A 86 13.16 12.81 -10.27
C ALA A 86 12.21 11.67 -10.67
N GLU A 87 12.70 10.69 -11.43
CA GLU A 87 11.92 9.52 -11.82
C GLU A 87 11.58 8.64 -10.62
N GLN A 88 12.55 8.41 -9.72
CA GLN A 88 12.34 7.67 -8.48
C GLN A 88 11.23 8.29 -7.63
N LEU A 89 11.27 9.60 -7.43
CA LEU A 89 10.24 10.31 -6.67
C LEU A 89 8.88 10.28 -7.38
N ALA A 90 8.86 10.50 -8.71
CA ALA A 90 7.64 10.42 -9.51
C ALA A 90 6.97 9.05 -9.38
N ALA A 91 7.75 7.98 -9.49
CA ALA A 91 7.25 6.61 -9.39
C ALA A 91 6.74 6.27 -7.98
N LEU A 92 7.43 6.69 -6.92
CA LEU A 92 6.94 6.54 -5.55
C LEU A 92 5.62 7.30 -5.31
N VAL A 93 5.51 8.53 -5.83
CA VAL A 93 4.29 9.34 -5.76
C VAL A 93 3.15 8.68 -6.55
N ALA A 94 3.43 8.17 -7.76
CA ALA A 94 2.45 7.43 -8.56
C ALA A 94 1.94 6.19 -7.82
N ALA A 95 2.83 5.41 -7.20
CA ALA A 95 2.47 4.20 -6.47
C ALA A 95 1.40 4.45 -5.40
N PHE A 96 1.50 5.56 -4.65
CA PHE A 96 0.49 5.91 -3.64
C PHE A 96 -0.91 6.10 -4.23
N ALA A 97 -1.03 6.71 -5.42
CA ALA A 97 -2.31 6.86 -6.08
C ALA A 97 -2.80 5.51 -6.64
N LEU A 98 -1.90 4.74 -7.28
CA LEU A 98 -2.25 3.47 -7.90
C LEU A 98 -2.68 2.39 -6.88
N TYR A 99 -2.23 2.47 -5.63
CA TYR A 99 -2.69 1.59 -4.55
C TYR A 99 -4.17 1.77 -4.20
N GLN A 100 -4.82 2.85 -4.62
CA GLN A 100 -6.27 3.03 -4.42
C GLN A 100 -7.11 2.07 -5.28
N THR A 101 -6.54 1.47 -6.31
CA THR A 101 -7.16 0.40 -7.11
C THR A 101 -6.47 -0.94 -6.89
N HIS A 102 -5.13 -0.98 -6.93
CA HIS A 102 -4.34 -2.19 -6.74
C HIS A 102 -4.12 -2.48 -5.25
N GLY A 103 -4.83 -3.47 -4.73
CA GLY A 103 -4.83 -3.78 -3.30
C GLY A 103 -5.71 -2.81 -2.49
N ARG A 104 -6.76 -2.27 -3.11
CA ARG A 104 -7.67 -1.27 -2.55
C ARG A 104 -8.15 -1.61 -1.15
N PHE A 105 -8.61 -2.83 -0.90
CA PHE A 105 -9.15 -3.20 0.41
C PHE A 105 -8.11 -3.03 1.51
N ALA A 106 -6.88 -3.46 1.31
CA ALA A 106 -5.82 -3.29 2.28
C ALA A 106 -5.48 -1.80 2.46
N THR A 107 -5.34 -1.05 1.35
CA THR A 107 -5.07 0.39 1.39
C THR A 107 -6.14 1.14 2.17
N VAL A 108 -7.43 0.91 1.87
CA VAL A 108 -8.55 1.58 2.55
C VAL A 108 -8.64 1.16 4.03
N ALA A 109 -8.53 -0.15 4.33
CA ALA A 109 -8.60 -0.65 5.70
C ALA A 109 -7.55 0.02 6.60
N PHE A 110 -6.32 0.16 6.11
CA PHE A 110 -5.22 0.69 6.92
C PHE A 110 -5.19 2.22 6.95
N GLN A 111 -5.57 2.90 5.88
CA GLN A 111 -5.72 4.36 5.90
C GLN A 111 -6.85 4.80 6.84
N ARG A 112 -7.99 4.11 6.81
CA ARG A 112 -9.16 4.38 7.64
C ARG A 112 -8.85 4.22 9.14
N GLU A 113 -8.17 3.15 9.52
CA GLU A 113 -7.91 2.80 10.92
C GLU A 113 -6.57 3.32 11.45
N PHE A 114 -5.83 4.07 10.63
CA PHE A 114 -4.48 4.54 10.94
C PHE A 114 -4.36 5.27 12.29
N ALA A 115 -5.22 6.24 12.54
CA ALA A 115 -5.17 7.06 13.75
C ALA A 115 -5.38 6.22 15.02
N ARG A 116 -6.25 5.19 14.93
CA ARG A 116 -6.57 4.30 16.03
C ARG A 116 -5.39 3.43 16.47
N PHE A 117 -4.65 2.87 15.49
CA PHE A 117 -3.62 1.87 15.76
C PHE A 117 -2.20 2.43 15.70
N ARG A 118 -2.03 3.72 15.45
CA ARG A 118 -0.72 4.34 15.26
C ARG A 118 0.28 4.07 16.38
N SER A 119 -0.17 4.00 17.62
CA SER A 119 0.69 3.85 18.81
C SER A 119 0.47 2.51 19.54
N ALA A 120 -0.28 1.56 18.96
CA ALA A 120 -0.51 0.26 19.58
C ALA A 120 0.77 -0.58 19.54
N GLU A 121 1.12 -1.23 20.66
CA GLU A 121 2.28 -2.11 20.78
C GLU A 121 2.21 -3.29 19.80
N SER A 122 1.00 -3.84 19.59
CA SER A 122 0.74 -4.90 18.60
C SER A 122 1.15 -4.54 17.17
N MET A 123 1.34 -3.24 16.87
CA MET A 123 1.70 -2.73 15.56
C MET A 123 3.20 -2.44 15.39
N ALA A 124 4.06 -2.80 16.35
CA ALA A 124 5.49 -2.46 16.35
C ALA A 124 6.19 -2.88 15.04
N ALA A 125 5.99 -4.13 14.59
CA ALA A 125 6.61 -4.63 13.35
C ALA A 125 6.19 -3.81 12.11
N SER A 126 4.93 -3.46 11.99
CA SER A 126 4.45 -2.64 10.87
C SER A 126 4.88 -1.18 10.98
N GLN A 127 5.09 -0.66 12.20
CA GLN A 127 5.65 0.68 12.41
C GLN A 127 7.11 0.75 11.93
N GLU A 128 7.92 -0.28 12.18
CA GLU A 128 9.29 -0.37 11.65
C GLU A 128 9.32 -0.37 10.12
N LEU A 129 8.44 -1.13 9.48
CA LEU A 129 8.31 -1.15 8.02
C LEU A 129 7.90 0.22 7.45
N ARG A 130 7.01 0.93 8.13
CA ARG A 130 6.63 2.30 7.76
C ARG A 130 7.78 3.29 7.90
N VAL A 131 8.61 3.16 8.94
CA VAL A 131 9.82 3.97 9.10
C VAL A 131 10.79 3.70 7.95
N LYS A 132 11.02 2.44 7.59
CA LYS A 132 11.86 2.05 6.44
C LYS A 132 11.34 2.65 5.14
N TYR A 133 10.04 2.53 4.87
CA TYR A 133 9.43 3.12 3.68
C TYR A 133 9.61 4.66 3.63
N ARG A 134 9.38 5.33 4.75
CA ARG A 134 9.59 6.78 4.83
C ARG A 134 11.06 7.16 4.63
N ASN A 135 11.99 6.41 5.19
CA ASN A 135 13.42 6.66 5.01
C ASN A 135 13.83 6.50 3.54
N LEU A 136 13.31 5.49 2.83
CA LEU A 136 13.52 5.33 1.39
C LEU A 136 13.11 6.60 0.61
N LEU A 137 11.95 7.18 0.93
CA LEU A 137 11.48 8.42 0.32
C LEU A 137 12.38 9.61 0.69
N ILE A 138 12.80 9.71 1.95
CA ILE A 138 13.74 10.76 2.41
C ILE A 138 15.06 10.66 1.68
N ASP A 139 15.62 9.46 1.52
CA ASP A 139 16.88 9.23 0.81
C ASP A 139 16.82 9.67 -0.67
N VAL A 140 15.69 9.43 -1.34
CA VAL A 140 15.46 9.94 -2.72
C VAL A 140 15.45 11.47 -2.74
N LEU A 141 14.74 12.10 -1.80
CA LEU A 141 14.65 13.56 -1.70
C LEU A 141 16.03 14.18 -1.41
N GLU A 142 16.79 13.61 -0.48
CA GLU A 142 18.15 14.10 -0.13
C GLU A 142 19.13 13.94 -1.29
N ARG A 143 19.12 12.81 -1.99
CA ARG A 143 19.94 12.63 -3.21
C ARG A 143 19.60 13.67 -4.27
N GLY A 144 18.30 13.90 -4.51
CA GLY A 144 17.86 14.91 -5.47
C GLY A 144 18.30 16.33 -5.09
N MET A 145 18.28 16.69 -3.81
CA MET A 145 18.82 17.97 -3.32
C MET A 145 20.35 18.04 -3.47
N ASN A 146 21.05 16.96 -3.19
CA ASN A 146 22.51 16.93 -3.26
C ASN A 146 23.04 16.98 -4.71
N THR A 147 22.30 16.44 -5.65
CA THR A 147 22.62 16.49 -7.09
C THR A 147 22.06 17.73 -7.80
N GLY A 148 21.30 18.58 -7.09
CA GLY A 148 20.71 19.80 -7.67
C GLY A 148 19.44 19.55 -8.53
N VAL A 149 18.91 18.33 -8.54
CA VAL A 149 17.65 17.98 -9.21
C VAL A 149 16.48 18.64 -8.48
N PHE A 150 16.50 18.61 -7.15
CA PHE A 150 15.51 19.27 -6.30
C PHE A 150 16.09 20.52 -5.65
N ARG A 151 15.23 21.53 -5.45
CA ARG A 151 15.55 22.70 -4.64
C ARG A 151 15.88 22.31 -3.22
N ARG A 152 16.62 23.11 -2.49
CA ARG A 152 16.93 22.90 -1.07
C ARG A 152 15.67 23.03 -0.21
N GLY A 153 15.54 22.17 0.80
CA GLY A 153 14.43 22.16 1.74
C GLY A 153 14.61 21.08 2.81
N ASP A 154 13.53 20.75 3.49
CA ASP A 154 13.51 19.73 4.53
C ASP A 154 12.84 18.46 4.00
N ALA A 155 13.66 17.40 3.78
CA ALA A 155 13.18 16.12 3.26
C ALA A 155 12.21 15.43 4.22
N HIS A 156 12.37 15.60 5.54
CA HIS A 156 11.45 15.01 6.53
C HIS A 156 10.07 15.65 6.44
N ILE A 157 9.99 16.99 6.36
CA ILE A 157 8.72 17.70 6.21
C ILE A 157 8.08 17.34 4.87
N TRP A 158 8.84 17.33 3.79
CA TRP A 158 8.30 16.97 2.46
C TRP A 158 7.78 15.53 2.43
N SER A 159 8.48 14.58 3.05
CA SER A 159 8.01 13.20 3.14
C SER A 159 6.65 13.10 3.85
N LEU A 160 6.46 13.84 4.94
CA LEU A 160 5.18 13.89 5.66
C LEU A 160 4.05 14.51 4.82
N GLN A 161 4.35 15.56 4.05
CA GLN A 161 3.37 16.21 3.16
C GLN A 161 2.97 15.29 2.01
N ILE A 162 3.93 14.59 1.40
CA ILE A 162 3.68 13.60 0.32
C ILE A 162 2.80 12.45 0.86
N PHE A 163 3.12 11.87 2.01
CA PHE A 163 2.27 10.85 2.62
C PHE A 163 0.89 11.40 3.00
N GLY A 164 0.84 12.60 3.58
CA GLY A 164 -0.41 13.24 4.00
C GLY A 164 -1.38 13.48 2.84
N GLY A 165 -0.88 13.89 1.69
CA GLY A 165 -1.68 14.13 0.49
C GLY A 165 -2.42 12.89 -0.02
N THR A 166 -1.84 11.70 0.15
CA THR A 166 -2.45 10.44 -0.29
C THR A 166 -3.27 9.75 0.80
N GLN A 167 -3.00 10.05 2.07
CA GLN A 167 -3.65 9.40 3.22
C GLN A 167 -5.18 9.59 3.23
N TRP A 168 -5.68 10.66 2.61
CA TRP A 168 -7.10 10.99 2.57
C TRP A 168 -7.79 10.58 1.27
N MET A 169 -7.06 10.00 0.30
CA MET A 169 -7.60 9.64 -1.02
C MET A 169 -8.78 8.66 -0.93
N TRP A 170 -8.77 7.72 0.01
CA TRP A 170 -9.84 6.74 0.18
C TRP A 170 -11.22 7.35 0.44
N THR A 171 -11.30 8.60 0.90
CA THR A 171 -12.56 9.28 1.20
C THR A 171 -13.25 9.86 -0.02
N TRP A 172 -12.49 10.29 -1.03
CA TRP A 172 -13.02 10.96 -2.21
C TRP A 172 -12.76 10.20 -3.52
N PHE A 173 -11.79 9.30 -3.55
CA PHE A 173 -11.49 8.53 -4.75
C PHE A 173 -12.58 7.51 -5.07
N ASN A 174 -13.17 7.64 -6.26
CA ASN A 174 -14.15 6.68 -6.79
C ASN A 174 -13.54 5.93 -7.98
N PRO A 175 -13.26 4.61 -7.86
CA PRO A 175 -12.67 3.82 -8.95
C PRO A 175 -13.59 3.70 -10.18
N ASN A 176 -14.90 3.98 -10.03
CA ASN A 176 -15.87 4.02 -11.11
C ASN A 176 -16.20 5.47 -11.55
N GLY A 177 -15.41 6.45 -11.11
CA GLY A 177 -15.59 7.86 -11.43
C GLY A 177 -15.03 8.22 -12.81
N GLN A 178 -15.10 9.51 -13.15
CA GLN A 178 -14.63 10.03 -14.44
C GLN A 178 -13.09 10.13 -14.54
N LEU A 179 -12.41 10.25 -13.39
CA LEU A 179 -10.95 10.36 -13.34
C LEU A 179 -10.32 8.97 -13.28
N SER A 180 -9.46 8.67 -14.24
CA SER A 180 -8.67 7.43 -14.18
C SER A 180 -7.64 7.52 -13.05
N ASN A 181 -7.20 6.36 -12.59
CA ASN A 181 -6.18 6.26 -11.55
C ASN A 181 -4.85 6.87 -11.99
N GLU A 182 -4.50 6.68 -13.26
CA GLU A 182 -3.30 7.27 -13.88
C GLU A 182 -3.41 8.80 -13.95
N ALA A 183 -4.56 9.34 -14.30
CA ALA A 183 -4.77 10.78 -14.33
C ALA A 183 -4.56 11.40 -12.94
N ILE A 184 -5.04 10.76 -11.89
CA ILE A 184 -4.83 11.19 -10.50
C ILE A 184 -3.35 11.06 -10.11
N ALA A 185 -2.69 9.95 -10.49
CA ALA A 185 -1.27 9.74 -10.23
C ALA A 185 -0.42 10.84 -10.91
N CYS A 186 -0.66 11.12 -12.19
CA CYS A 186 0.03 12.16 -12.95
C CYS A 186 -0.22 13.56 -12.37
N ALA A 187 -1.44 13.89 -11.97
CA ALA A 187 -1.75 15.16 -11.32
C ALA A 187 -1.02 15.29 -9.97
N TYR A 188 -0.87 14.19 -9.22
CA TYR A 188 -0.15 14.24 -7.96
C TYR A 188 1.37 14.33 -8.17
N ILE A 189 1.92 13.66 -9.20
CA ILE A 189 3.32 13.86 -9.63
C ILE A 189 3.55 15.32 -9.98
N ASP A 190 2.71 15.93 -10.83
CA ASP A 190 2.83 17.34 -11.23
C ASP A 190 2.82 18.27 -10.01
N PHE A 191 1.90 18.06 -9.08
CA PHE A 191 1.81 18.86 -7.86
C PHE A 191 3.09 18.75 -6.99
N VAL A 192 3.58 17.53 -6.74
CA VAL A 192 4.75 17.31 -5.89
C VAL A 192 6.04 17.75 -6.58
N LEU A 193 6.31 17.22 -7.78
CA LEU A 193 7.56 17.49 -8.49
C LEU A 193 7.60 18.91 -9.05
N GLY A 194 6.47 19.46 -9.46
CA GLY A 194 6.35 20.87 -9.86
C GLY A 194 6.77 21.85 -8.76
N ALA A 195 6.62 21.47 -7.47
CA ALA A 195 7.09 22.27 -6.34
C ALA A 195 8.58 22.03 -5.99
N LEU A 196 9.15 20.88 -6.34
CA LEU A 196 10.47 20.44 -5.89
C LEU A 196 11.56 20.58 -6.96
N LEU A 197 11.25 20.35 -8.24
CA LEU A 197 12.20 20.38 -9.34
C LEU A 197 12.82 21.78 -9.53
N VAL A 198 14.14 21.83 -9.73
CA VAL A 198 14.87 23.02 -10.16
C VAL A 198 14.61 23.27 -11.65
N ASP A 199 14.75 22.23 -12.47
CA ASP A 199 14.38 22.25 -13.89
C ASP A 199 13.07 21.46 -14.10
N ARG A 200 12.03 22.17 -14.52
CA ARG A 200 10.71 21.59 -14.77
C ARG A 200 10.51 21.07 -16.20
N SER A 201 11.52 21.17 -17.05
CA SER A 201 11.42 20.72 -18.45
C SER A 201 11.17 19.20 -18.58
N VAL A 202 11.53 18.43 -17.54
CA VAL A 202 11.31 16.97 -17.48
C VAL A 202 9.89 16.58 -17.00
N LEU A 203 9.12 17.53 -16.50
CA LEU A 203 7.81 17.27 -15.89
C LEU A 203 6.79 16.62 -16.85
N PRO A 204 6.70 17.04 -18.13
CA PRO A 204 5.79 16.39 -19.08
C PRO A 204 6.07 14.90 -19.29
N GLU A 205 7.33 14.47 -19.26
CA GLU A 205 7.71 13.06 -19.37
C GLU A 205 7.33 12.28 -18.09
N LEU A 206 7.59 12.85 -16.93
CA LEU A 206 7.26 12.24 -15.64
C LEU A 206 5.76 12.11 -15.38
N THR A 207 4.95 12.95 -16.04
CA THR A 207 3.47 12.96 -15.91
C THR A 207 2.76 12.34 -17.10
N ASP A 208 3.46 11.62 -17.98
CA ASP A 208 2.82 10.86 -19.06
C ASP A 208 2.11 9.63 -18.47
N PRO A 209 0.77 9.51 -18.60
CA PRO A 209 0.02 8.35 -18.08
C PRO A 209 0.38 7.03 -18.78
N LYS A 210 1.10 7.07 -19.90
CA LYS A 210 1.64 5.92 -20.64
C LYS A 210 3.16 5.84 -20.58
N GLY A 211 3.78 6.73 -19.83
CA GLY A 211 5.22 6.84 -19.68
C GLY A 211 5.86 5.72 -18.86
N ASP A 212 7.18 5.71 -18.81
CA ASP A 212 7.97 4.69 -18.13
C ASP A 212 7.71 4.68 -16.63
N VAL A 213 7.49 5.83 -16.02
CA VAL A 213 7.15 5.95 -14.60
C VAL A 213 5.92 5.13 -14.24
N ILE A 214 4.82 5.34 -14.96
CA ILE A 214 3.56 4.63 -14.69
C ILE A 214 3.69 3.13 -15.02
N ARG A 215 4.38 2.78 -16.11
CA ARG A 215 4.61 1.38 -16.51
C ARG A 215 5.43 0.61 -15.48
N SER A 216 6.53 1.19 -14.98
CA SER A 216 7.36 0.57 -13.95
C SER A 216 6.55 0.32 -12.67
N VAL A 217 5.75 1.30 -12.23
CA VAL A 217 4.93 1.13 -11.02
C VAL A 217 3.92 -0.02 -11.18
N TYR A 218 3.22 -0.11 -12.31
CA TYR A 218 2.31 -1.22 -12.57
C TYR A 218 3.03 -2.57 -12.59
N PHE A 219 4.16 -2.64 -13.30
CA PHE A 219 4.97 -3.85 -13.35
C PHE A 219 5.36 -4.34 -11.95
N ASN A 220 5.85 -3.45 -11.08
CA ASN A 220 6.25 -3.81 -9.73
C ASN A 220 5.07 -4.19 -8.83
N ILE A 221 3.92 -3.50 -8.94
CA ILE A 221 2.71 -3.86 -8.20
C ILE A 221 2.21 -5.27 -8.59
N GLU A 222 2.34 -5.65 -9.85
CA GLU A 222 1.87 -6.94 -10.35
C GLU A 222 2.85 -8.08 -10.09
N THR A 223 4.16 -7.82 -10.14
CA THR A 223 5.20 -8.86 -10.09
C THR A 223 5.79 -9.09 -8.71
N VAL A 224 5.80 -8.10 -7.82
CA VAL A 224 6.28 -8.29 -6.45
C VAL A 224 5.35 -9.26 -5.71
N PRO A 225 5.87 -10.43 -5.28
CA PRO A 225 5.03 -11.47 -4.71
C PRO A 225 4.42 -11.04 -3.36
N GLU A 226 3.21 -11.56 -3.08
CA GLU A 226 2.62 -11.41 -1.74
C GLU A 226 3.57 -11.98 -0.67
N PRO A 227 3.69 -11.32 0.49
CA PRO A 227 4.46 -11.89 1.59
C PRO A 227 3.80 -13.19 2.07
N ALA A 228 4.63 -14.20 2.36
CA ALA A 228 4.12 -15.44 2.95
C ALA A 228 3.46 -15.12 4.30
N ALA A 229 2.24 -15.62 4.52
CA ALA A 229 1.62 -15.58 5.84
C ALA A 229 2.55 -16.31 6.83
N ARG A 230 2.74 -15.74 8.03
CA ARG A 230 3.59 -16.35 9.05
C ARG A 230 3.11 -17.78 9.33
N THR A 231 3.96 -18.77 9.08
CA THR A 231 3.81 -20.10 9.66
C THR A 231 4.13 -19.96 11.14
N GLN A 232 3.17 -20.29 12.01
CA GLN A 232 3.48 -20.39 13.45
C GLN A 232 4.54 -21.49 13.66
N PRO A 233 5.52 -21.24 14.56
CA PRO A 233 6.41 -22.30 15.03
C PRO A 233 5.66 -23.38 15.79
#